data_c3897825c3686b8e8918dc12cffda1a5
#
_entry.id   c3897825c3686b8e8918dc12cffda1a5
#
_cell.length_a   1.000
_cell.length_b   1.000
_cell.length_c   1.000
_cell.angle_alpha   90.00
_cell.angle_beta   90.00
_cell.angle_gamma   90.00
#
_symmetry.space_group_name_H-M   'P 1'
#
loop_
_entity.id
_entity.type
_entity.pdbx_description
1 polymer ?
#
loop_
_entity_poly.entity_id
_entity_poly.type
_entity_poly.pdbx_seq_one_letter_code
_entity_poly.pdbx_strand_id
1 'polypeptide(L)'
;MRIAEILPLDRAETQLWPLMRQAGITDAVASFGRTVDGRARDGSAAAWEYSSVRALRDRYAEQDLEVGVLEWRPPLNLTKRGLPGRDEEIAQVITLLTSMGRAGIPVWCYEWMTDFNWARTGTTVSRGGSIVTRFDLDDVSPATTPQGPISDEKLWDNLEYFLRRVIPAAEDAGVRLAMHPDDPPLSPLRGVGRIMSSLDAYRRLIETVPSEMNGITFCQGNFRLMTDDLPATIRHFGKQKKIFFVHLRDVRGTPGRSSVIIVKLPWHRQMPLTGLGRRSSSRW
;
A
#
# COMPACT_ATOMS: atom_id res chain seq x y z
N MET A 1 -10.97 -11.93 9.70
CA MET A 1 -9.90 -10.97 9.42
C MET A 1 -8.64 -11.51 10.06
N ARG A 2 -7.54 -11.63 9.32
CA ARG A 2 -6.23 -12.06 9.84
C ARG A 2 -5.39 -10.83 10.14
N ILE A 3 -4.52 -10.90 11.14
CA ILE A 3 -3.58 -9.84 11.47
C ILE A 3 -2.23 -10.24 10.89
N ALA A 4 -1.65 -9.37 10.09
CA ALA A 4 -0.36 -9.56 9.45
C ALA A 4 0.57 -8.38 9.76
N GLU A 5 1.88 -8.63 9.73
CA GLU A 5 2.91 -7.59 9.84
C GLU A 5 3.66 -7.45 8.52
N ILE A 6 4.13 -6.24 8.23
CA ILE A 6 4.98 -5.96 7.07
C ILE A 6 6.41 -6.38 7.42
N LEU A 7 6.88 -7.45 6.79
CA LEU A 7 8.17 -8.08 7.07
C LEU A 7 9.02 -8.17 5.77
N PRO A 8 9.69 -7.10 5.32
CA PRO A 8 10.53 -7.14 4.14
C PRO A 8 11.69 -8.13 4.28
N LEU A 9 12.03 -8.84 3.21
CA LEU A 9 13.11 -9.86 3.21
C LEU A 9 14.49 -9.28 3.55
N ASP A 10 14.77 -8.05 3.19
CA ASP A 10 16.02 -7.36 3.51
C ASP A 10 16.22 -7.10 5.01
N ARG A 11 15.20 -7.38 5.82
CA ARG A 11 15.19 -7.32 7.28
C ARG A 11 14.86 -8.67 7.93
N ALA A 12 14.88 -9.76 7.17
CA ALA A 12 14.50 -11.10 7.64
C ALA A 12 15.32 -11.60 8.83
N GLU A 13 16.57 -11.15 8.97
CA GLU A 13 17.47 -11.53 10.06
C GLU A 13 17.25 -10.72 11.33
N THR A 14 16.27 -9.82 11.36
CA THR A 14 15.97 -9.05 12.56
C THR A 14 15.25 -9.90 13.59
N GLN A 15 15.41 -9.54 14.87
CA GLN A 15 14.67 -10.14 15.99
C GLN A 15 13.14 -9.93 15.88
N LEU A 16 12.66 -9.21 14.88
CA LEU A 16 11.25 -8.86 14.72
C LEU A 16 10.41 -10.10 14.40
N TRP A 17 10.87 -11.00 13.54
CA TRP A 17 10.12 -12.19 13.14
C TRP A 17 9.79 -13.12 14.31
N PRO A 18 10.74 -13.49 15.20
CA PRO A 18 10.42 -14.24 16.40
C PRO A 18 9.44 -13.51 17.34
N LEU A 19 9.56 -12.18 17.47
CA LEU A 19 8.65 -11.38 18.30
C LEU A 19 7.22 -11.40 17.76
N MET A 20 7.05 -11.32 16.43
CA MET A 20 5.72 -11.42 15.80
C MET A 20 5.06 -12.78 16.12
N ARG A 21 5.81 -13.87 16.00
CA ARG A 21 5.33 -15.21 16.36
C ARG A 21 4.95 -15.32 17.83
N GLN A 22 5.76 -14.78 18.74
CA GLN A 22 5.45 -14.73 20.18
C GLN A 22 4.18 -13.91 20.45
N ALA A 23 3.89 -12.88 19.63
CA ALA A 23 2.66 -12.11 19.68
C ALA A 23 1.45 -12.82 19.05
N GLY A 24 1.62 -14.05 18.55
CA GLY A 24 0.56 -14.84 17.90
C GLY A 24 0.25 -14.41 16.46
N ILE A 25 1.14 -13.65 15.81
CA ILE A 25 0.99 -13.27 14.40
C ILE A 25 1.57 -14.40 13.55
N THR A 26 0.73 -14.94 12.67
CA THR A 26 1.04 -16.05 11.76
C THR A 26 1.06 -15.62 10.30
N ASP A 27 0.68 -14.39 10.01
CA ASP A 27 0.54 -13.86 8.67
C ASP A 27 1.54 -12.75 8.40
N ALA A 28 2.09 -12.73 7.19
CA ALA A 28 3.02 -11.72 6.74
C ALA A 28 2.50 -10.96 5.52
N VAL A 29 2.79 -9.67 5.47
CA VAL A 29 2.79 -8.88 4.25
C VAL A 29 4.20 -8.92 3.70
N ALA A 30 4.37 -9.64 2.59
CA ALA A 30 5.67 -9.86 1.99
C ALA A 30 6.06 -8.75 0.99
N SER A 31 7.35 -8.56 0.81
CA SER A 31 7.93 -7.71 -0.22
C SER A 31 9.28 -8.26 -0.66
N PHE A 32 9.62 -8.12 -1.94
CA PHE A 32 10.97 -8.46 -2.43
C PHE A 32 12.05 -7.48 -1.96
N GLY A 33 11.66 -6.44 -1.20
CA GLY A 33 12.58 -5.38 -0.83
C GLY A 33 12.92 -4.48 -2.02
N ARG A 34 14.14 -3.90 -2.01
CA ARG A 34 14.61 -3.06 -3.11
C ARG A 34 15.11 -3.95 -4.25
N THR A 35 14.43 -3.88 -5.38
CA THR A 35 14.87 -4.49 -6.64
C THR A 35 15.43 -3.41 -7.58
N VAL A 36 16.30 -3.81 -8.49
CA VAL A 36 16.74 -2.97 -9.61
C VAL A 36 16.08 -3.53 -10.86
N ASP A 37 15.30 -2.72 -11.57
CA ASP A 37 14.53 -3.11 -12.75
C ASP A 37 13.71 -4.40 -12.55
N GLY A 38 13.16 -4.56 -11.33
CA GLY A 38 12.36 -5.73 -10.96
C GLY A 38 13.16 -7.02 -10.75
N ARG A 39 14.50 -6.96 -10.75
CA ARG A 39 15.39 -8.08 -10.46
C ARG A 39 15.96 -7.96 -9.05
N ALA A 40 16.19 -9.07 -8.39
CA ALA A 40 16.95 -9.10 -7.17
C ALA A 40 18.37 -8.55 -7.41
N ARG A 41 19.02 -7.99 -6.37
CA ARG A 41 20.36 -7.39 -6.48
C ARG A 41 21.45 -8.36 -6.91
N ASP A 42 21.25 -9.66 -6.71
CA ASP A 42 22.17 -10.73 -7.08
C ASP A 42 22.07 -11.16 -8.55
N GLY A 43 21.21 -10.48 -9.35
CA GLY A 43 21.01 -10.81 -10.76
C GLY A 43 20.20 -12.08 -11.02
N SER A 44 19.59 -12.65 -9.97
CA SER A 44 18.72 -13.83 -10.08
C SER A 44 17.48 -13.56 -10.95
N ALA A 45 16.61 -14.57 -11.10
CA ALA A 45 15.38 -14.48 -11.89
C ALA A 45 14.56 -13.22 -11.54
N ALA A 46 13.81 -12.70 -12.50
CA ALA A 46 12.96 -11.54 -12.28
C ALA A 46 11.95 -11.81 -11.14
N ALA A 47 11.65 -10.79 -10.34
CA ALA A 47 10.80 -10.93 -9.15
C ALA A 47 9.36 -11.39 -9.48
N TRP A 48 8.87 -11.14 -10.71
CA TRP A 48 7.57 -11.62 -11.17
C TRP A 48 7.54 -13.08 -11.61
N GLU A 49 8.70 -13.74 -11.76
CA GLU A 49 8.78 -15.15 -12.14
C GLU A 49 8.33 -16.07 -10.99
N TYR A 50 7.72 -17.22 -11.34
CA TYR A 50 7.21 -18.17 -10.36
C TYR A 50 8.29 -18.67 -9.39
N SER A 51 9.50 -18.92 -9.87
CA SER A 51 10.64 -19.32 -9.03
C SER A 51 10.93 -18.30 -7.93
N SER A 52 10.91 -17.02 -8.27
CA SER A 52 11.15 -15.92 -7.32
C SER A 52 10.01 -15.76 -6.32
N VAL A 53 8.75 -15.78 -6.80
CA VAL A 53 7.56 -15.67 -5.95
C VAL A 53 7.45 -16.87 -5.00
N ARG A 54 7.76 -18.08 -5.49
CA ARG A 54 7.82 -19.29 -4.67
C ARG A 54 8.92 -19.20 -3.61
N ALA A 55 10.13 -18.83 -4.01
CA ALA A 55 11.25 -18.66 -3.08
C ALA A 55 10.93 -17.62 -1.99
N LEU A 56 10.28 -16.52 -2.37
CA LEU A 56 9.78 -15.53 -1.42
C LEU A 56 8.85 -16.19 -0.39
N ARG A 57 7.79 -16.88 -0.84
CA ARG A 57 6.83 -17.57 0.03
C ARG A 57 7.51 -18.58 0.94
N ASP A 58 8.39 -19.42 0.38
CA ASP A 58 9.05 -20.49 1.11
C ASP A 58 9.94 -19.91 2.23
N ARG A 59 10.60 -18.77 2.00
CA ARG A 59 11.37 -18.05 3.01
C ARG A 59 10.53 -17.61 4.24
N TYR A 60 9.30 -17.17 4.03
CA TYR A 60 8.38 -16.87 5.14
C TYR A 60 7.88 -18.15 5.80
N ALA A 61 7.58 -19.19 5.02
CA ALA A 61 7.15 -20.48 5.55
C ALA A 61 8.19 -21.15 6.45
N GLU A 62 9.49 -20.99 6.18
CA GLU A 62 10.60 -21.42 7.07
C GLU A 62 10.52 -20.79 8.47
N GLN A 63 9.79 -19.71 8.62
CA GLN A 63 9.57 -19.00 9.88
C GLN A 63 8.14 -19.19 10.41
N ASP A 64 7.40 -20.19 9.94
CA ASP A 64 5.99 -20.44 10.25
C ASP A 64 5.08 -19.24 9.98
N LEU A 65 5.36 -18.47 8.94
CA LEU A 65 4.58 -17.33 8.51
C LEU A 65 3.91 -17.60 7.15
N GLU A 66 2.62 -17.35 7.05
CA GLU A 66 1.87 -17.41 5.80
C GLU A 66 1.88 -16.06 5.09
N VAL A 67 2.21 -16.04 3.80
CA VAL A 67 2.15 -14.80 3.01
C VAL A 67 0.71 -14.56 2.54
N GLY A 68 0.01 -13.65 3.22
CA GLY A 68 -1.35 -13.26 2.87
C GLY A 68 -1.43 -12.15 1.83
N VAL A 69 -0.41 -11.31 1.74
CA VAL A 69 -0.34 -10.16 0.83
C VAL A 69 1.07 -10.01 0.30
N LEU A 70 1.19 -9.75 -0.99
CA LEU A 70 2.42 -9.22 -1.58
C LEU A 70 2.25 -7.70 -1.75
N GLU A 71 3.00 -6.91 -1.00
CA GLU A 71 3.11 -5.45 -1.18
C GLU A 71 4.44 -5.12 -1.81
N TRP A 72 4.45 -5.16 -3.13
CA TRP A 72 5.64 -4.91 -3.92
C TRP A 72 5.28 -4.16 -5.21
N ARG A 73 6.22 -3.36 -5.68
CA ARG A 73 6.07 -2.49 -6.85
C ARG A 73 6.94 -2.99 -7.98
N PRO A 74 6.35 -3.71 -8.96
CA PRO A 74 7.04 -3.98 -10.22
C PRO A 74 7.28 -2.67 -10.99
N PRO A 75 8.19 -2.66 -11.97
CA PRO A 75 8.30 -1.53 -12.89
C PRO A 75 6.95 -1.27 -13.57
N LEU A 76 6.42 -0.05 -13.42
CA LEU A 76 5.13 0.37 -13.99
C LEU A 76 5.11 1.85 -14.40
N ASN A 77 6.26 2.51 -14.43
CA ASN A 77 6.28 3.94 -14.78
C ASN A 77 5.95 4.20 -16.25
N LEU A 78 6.36 3.34 -17.16
CA LEU A 78 5.99 3.45 -18.57
C LEU A 78 4.48 3.28 -18.74
N THR A 79 3.91 2.30 -18.05
CA THR A 79 2.47 2.05 -18.03
C THR A 79 1.69 3.24 -17.46
N LYS A 80 2.08 3.73 -16.26
CA LYS A 80 1.42 4.84 -15.58
C LYS A 80 1.48 6.13 -16.42
N ARG A 81 2.56 6.35 -17.15
CA ARG A 81 2.71 7.52 -18.04
C ARG A 81 2.20 7.30 -19.46
N GLY A 82 1.85 6.07 -19.85
CA GLY A 82 1.38 5.72 -21.19
C GLY A 82 2.48 5.82 -22.26
N LEU A 83 3.71 5.48 -21.89
CA LEU A 83 4.89 5.55 -22.75
C LEU A 83 5.13 4.23 -23.50
N PRO A 84 5.94 4.24 -24.58
CA PRO A 84 6.41 3.02 -25.23
C PRO A 84 7.09 2.08 -24.22
N GLY A 85 6.83 0.77 -24.33
CA GLY A 85 7.28 -0.23 -23.36
C GLY A 85 6.25 -0.55 -22.24
N ARG A 86 5.11 0.14 -22.25
CA ARG A 86 4.05 -0.10 -21.25
C ARG A 86 3.46 -1.50 -21.31
N ASP A 87 3.38 -2.09 -22.51
CA ASP A 87 2.77 -3.42 -22.69
C ASP A 87 3.70 -4.52 -22.16
N GLU A 88 5.00 -4.32 -22.20
CA GLU A 88 6.00 -5.20 -21.59
C GLU A 88 5.90 -5.15 -20.05
N GLU A 89 5.74 -3.97 -19.46
CA GLU A 89 5.49 -3.84 -18.01
C GLU A 89 4.17 -4.52 -17.60
N ILE A 90 3.12 -4.40 -18.41
CA ILE A 90 1.84 -5.08 -18.18
C ILE A 90 2.00 -6.60 -18.27
N ALA A 91 2.75 -7.11 -19.25
CA ALA A 91 3.03 -8.54 -19.37
C ALA A 91 3.78 -9.09 -18.16
N GLN A 92 4.70 -8.32 -17.59
CA GLN A 92 5.39 -8.67 -16.34
C GLN A 92 4.42 -8.76 -15.15
N VAL A 93 3.45 -7.84 -15.06
CA VAL A 93 2.40 -7.90 -14.03
C VAL A 93 1.50 -9.12 -14.22
N ILE A 94 1.11 -9.46 -15.43
CA ILE A 94 0.34 -10.67 -15.73
C ILE A 94 1.11 -11.92 -15.28
N THR A 95 2.41 -11.98 -15.58
CA THR A 95 3.28 -13.06 -15.10
C THR A 95 3.34 -13.11 -13.57
N LEU A 96 3.44 -11.94 -12.91
CA LEU A 96 3.42 -11.85 -11.45
C LEU A 96 2.12 -12.41 -10.87
N LEU A 97 0.96 -12.00 -11.40
CA LEU A 97 -0.34 -12.48 -10.93
C LEU A 97 -0.49 -14.00 -11.08
N THR A 98 -0.11 -14.54 -12.24
CA THR A 98 -0.08 -15.98 -12.47
C THR A 98 0.84 -16.69 -11.48
N SER A 99 2.02 -16.13 -11.23
CA SER A 99 3.00 -16.66 -10.27
C SER A 99 2.49 -16.63 -8.84
N MET A 100 1.81 -15.54 -8.45
CA MET A 100 1.16 -15.39 -7.14
C MET A 100 0.05 -16.43 -6.95
N GLY A 101 -0.84 -16.59 -7.93
CA GLY A 101 -1.92 -17.59 -7.87
C GLY A 101 -1.37 -19.01 -7.70
N ARG A 102 -0.34 -19.40 -8.48
CA ARG A 102 0.35 -20.69 -8.34
C ARG A 102 1.05 -20.86 -6.99
N ALA A 103 1.56 -19.77 -6.41
CA ALA A 103 2.19 -19.78 -5.09
C ALA A 103 1.19 -19.71 -3.93
N GLY A 104 -0.10 -19.49 -4.19
CA GLY A 104 -1.14 -19.36 -3.16
C GLY A 104 -1.14 -18.01 -2.44
N ILE A 105 -0.58 -16.96 -3.04
CA ILE A 105 -0.59 -15.60 -2.48
C ILE A 105 -1.82 -14.85 -3.01
N PRO A 106 -2.85 -14.59 -2.18
CA PRO A 106 -4.18 -14.22 -2.67
C PRO A 106 -4.37 -12.72 -2.93
N VAL A 107 -3.47 -11.84 -2.46
CA VAL A 107 -3.66 -10.39 -2.57
C VAL A 107 -2.37 -9.70 -3.03
N TRP A 108 -2.50 -8.89 -4.07
CA TRP A 108 -1.45 -7.96 -4.48
C TRP A 108 -1.83 -6.54 -4.10
N CYS A 109 -1.08 -5.93 -3.18
CA CYS A 109 -1.18 -4.51 -2.85
C CYS A 109 -0.32 -3.71 -3.83
N TYR A 110 -0.96 -2.92 -4.68
CA TYR A 110 -0.33 -2.08 -5.68
C TYR A 110 -0.77 -0.62 -5.55
N GLU A 111 -0.10 0.29 -6.25
CA GLU A 111 -0.37 1.72 -6.21
C GLU A 111 -0.24 2.36 -7.60
N TRP A 112 -0.78 3.59 -7.76
CA TRP A 112 -0.73 4.29 -9.05
C TRP A 112 0.08 5.60 -8.99
N MET A 113 1.00 5.70 -8.03
CA MET A 113 1.94 6.82 -7.89
C MET A 113 3.05 6.69 -8.95
N THR A 114 3.11 7.65 -9.91
CA THR A 114 4.18 7.66 -10.92
C THR A 114 5.31 8.59 -10.50
N ASP A 115 6.51 8.38 -11.03
CA ASP A 115 7.76 9.11 -10.83
C ASP A 115 8.33 9.07 -9.41
N PHE A 116 7.49 9.18 -8.41
CA PHE A 116 7.87 9.05 -6.99
C PHE A 116 6.72 8.43 -6.20
N ASN A 117 7.07 7.71 -5.15
CA ASN A 117 6.13 7.01 -4.28
C ASN A 117 5.50 7.97 -3.24
N TRP A 118 5.26 7.44 -2.03
CA TRP A 118 4.84 8.25 -0.89
C TRP A 118 5.88 9.35 -0.59
N ALA A 119 5.39 10.56 -0.32
CA ALA A 119 6.21 11.73 -0.06
C ALA A 119 6.29 12.04 1.43
N ARG A 120 7.49 12.37 1.89
CA ARG A 120 7.77 12.88 3.24
C ARG A 120 8.72 14.04 3.12
N THR A 121 8.48 15.07 3.94
CA THR A 121 9.35 16.28 3.94
C THR A 121 10.26 16.34 5.17
N GLY A 122 10.06 15.44 6.13
CA GLY A 122 10.91 15.40 7.32
C GLY A 122 10.36 14.46 8.39
N THR A 123 10.80 14.71 9.61
CA THR A 123 10.38 14.00 10.81
C THR A 123 9.88 14.96 11.89
N THR A 124 9.13 14.45 12.85
CA THR A 124 8.69 15.20 14.03
C THR A 124 8.59 14.28 15.24
N VAL A 125 8.63 14.86 16.43
CA VAL A 125 8.47 14.12 17.67
C VAL A 125 6.98 13.90 17.95
N SER A 126 6.63 12.68 18.34
CA SER A 126 5.29 12.27 18.73
C SER A 126 5.25 11.84 20.20
N ARG A 127 4.16 11.19 20.60
CA ARG A 127 3.96 10.73 21.98
C ARG A 127 5.11 9.84 22.45
N GLY A 128 5.48 9.99 23.71
CA GLY A 128 6.56 9.21 24.32
C GLY A 128 7.94 9.49 23.73
N GLY A 129 8.13 10.62 23.04
CA GLY A 129 9.40 10.99 22.42
C GLY A 129 9.70 10.24 21.11
N SER A 130 8.75 9.45 20.57
CA SER A 130 8.95 8.71 19.32
C SER A 130 9.09 9.66 18.12
N ILE A 131 10.05 9.38 17.26
CA ILE A 131 10.26 10.10 16.00
C ILE A 131 9.38 9.46 14.92
N VAL A 132 8.56 10.28 14.25
CA VAL A 132 7.66 9.85 13.19
C VAL A 132 7.86 10.68 11.93
N THR A 133 7.49 10.14 10.78
CA THR A 133 7.58 10.86 9.51
C THR A 133 6.55 11.98 9.44
N ARG A 134 6.93 13.08 8.79
CA ARG A 134 6.11 14.26 8.54
C ARG A 134 6.03 14.55 7.04
N PHE A 135 4.87 15.03 6.60
CA PHE A 135 4.69 15.71 5.34
C PHE A 135 4.14 17.11 5.59
N ASP A 136 4.71 18.09 4.91
CA ASP A 136 4.28 19.48 4.91
C ASP A 136 4.38 20.02 3.48
N LEU A 137 3.28 20.55 2.95
CA LEU A 137 3.24 21.00 1.56
C LEU A 137 4.17 22.19 1.32
N ASP A 138 4.34 23.05 2.33
CA ASP A 138 5.21 24.23 2.24
C ASP A 138 6.71 23.84 2.13
N ASP A 139 7.06 22.65 2.60
CA ASP A 139 8.42 22.10 2.49
C ASP A 139 8.66 21.31 1.18
N VAL A 140 7.65 21.20 0.32
CA VAL A 140 7.79 20.47 -0.95
C VAL A 140 8.45 21.36 -1.99
N SER A 141 9.52 20.86 -2.64
CA SER A 141 10.13 21.56 -3.76
C SER A 141 9.08 21.89 -4.85
N PRO A 142 9.01 23.14 -5.32
CA PRO A 142 8.12 23.52 -6.41
C PRO A 142 8.53 22.94 -7.77
N ALA A 143 9.74 22.40 -7.87
CA ALA A 143 10.24 21.82 -9.12
C ALA A 143 9.43 20.59 -9.51
N THR A 144 9.07 20.50 -10.78
CA THR A 144 8.46 19.31 -11.37
C THR A 144 9.41 18.10 -11.34
N THR A 145 8.88 16.91 -11.60
CA THR A 145 9.73 15.74 -11.78
C THR A 145 10.54 15.82 -13.08
N PRO A 146 11.66 15.10 -13.20
CA PRO A 146 12.45 15.10 -14.46
C PRO A 146 11.64 14.66 -15.68
N GLN A 147 10.61 13.82 -15.49
CA GLN A 147 9.72 13.34 -16.55
C GLN A 147 8.66 14.37 -16.95
N GLY A 148 8.61 15.51 -16.26
CA GLY A 148 7.63 16.56 -16.49
C GLY A 148 6.23 16.26 -15.93
N PRO A 149 5.29 17.19 -16.10
CA PRO A 149 3.95 17.06 -15.55
C PRO A 149 3.14 15.95 -16.26
N ILE A 150 2.16 15.41 -15.54
CA ILE A 150 1.12 14.51 -16.07
C ILE A 150 -0.19 14.79 -15.37
N SER A 151 -1.28 14.92 -16.14
CA SER A 151 -2.61 15.23 -15.60
C SER A 151 -3.30 14.02 -15.00
N ASP A 152 -4.30 14.29 -14.16
CA ASP A 152 -5.16 13.25 -13.57
C ASP A 152 -5.91 12.48 -14.67
N GLU A 153 -6.44 13.16 -15.72
CA GLU A 153 -7.16 12.53 -16.82
C GLU A 153 -6.26 11.52 -17.54
N LYS A 154 -5.02 11.90 -17.84
CA LYS A 154 -4.07 10.99 -18.49
C LYS A 154 -3.72 9.79 -17.61
N LEU A 155 -3.62 9.98 -16.31
CA LEU A 155 -3.41 8.87 -15.37
C LEU A 155 -4.62 7.94 -15.29
N TRP A 156 -5.84 8.49 -15.36
CA TRP A 156 -7.05 7.67 -15.42
C TRP A 156 -7.15 6.84 -16.71
N ASP A 157 -6.85 7.43 -17.88
CA ASP A 157 -6.82 6.70 -19.15
C ASP A 157 -5.81 5.54 -19.11
N ASN A 158 -4.64 5.80 -18.55
CA ASN A 158 -3.59 4.80 -18.42
C ASN A 158 -3.96 3.71 -17.39
N LEU A 159 -4.64 4.06 -16.30
CA LEU A 159 -5.14 3.10 -15.31
C LEU A 159 -6.22 2.21 -15.90
N GLU A 160 -7.17 2.76 -16.65
CA GLU A 160 -8.19 1.97 -17.33
C GLU A 160 -7.56 1.01 -18.36
N TYR A 161 -6.59 1.50 -19.15
CA TYR A 161 -5.84 0.68 -20.09
C TYR A 161 -5.14 -0.50 -19.41
N PHE A 162 -4.53 -0.26 -18.26
CA PHE A 162 -3.88 -1.26 -17.41
C PHE A 162 -4.90 -2.27 -16.87
N LEU A 163 -5.94 -1.80 -16.19
CA LEU A 163 -6.93 -2.66 -15.55
C LEU A 163 -7.64 -3.59 -16.52
N ARG A 164 -8.01 -3.11 -17.71
CA ARG A 164 -8.64 -3.95 -18.74
C ARG A 164 -7.77 -5.12 -19.21
N ARG A 165 -6.45 -5.04 -19.01
CA ARG A 165 -5.48 -6.08 -19.41
C ARG A 165 -5.13 -7.02 -18.26
N VAL A 166 -5.07 -6.50 -17.04
CA VAL A 166 -4.60 -7.30 -15.90
C VAL A 166 -5.73 -7.99 -15.13
N ILE A 167 -6.94 -7.43 -15.14
CA ILE A 167 -8.07 -8.00 -14.40
C ILE A 167 -8.41 -9.43 -14.86
N PRO A 168 -8.47 -9.77 -16.17
CA PRO A 168 -8.69 -11.15 -16.59
C PRO A 168 -7.65 -12.13 -16.03
N ALA A 169 -6.37 -11.73 -16.03
CA ALA A 169 -5.31 -12.56 -15.46
C ALA A 169 -5.41 -12.69 -13.93
N ALA A 170 -5.90 -11.66 -13.25
CA ALA A 170 -6.17 -11.68 -11.82
C ALA A 170 -7.33 -12.65 -11.48
N GLU A 171 -8.39 -12.64 -12.30
CA GLU A 171 -9.53 -13.56 -12.18
C GLU A 171 -9.08 -15.02 -12.38
N ASP A 172 -8.34 -15.29 -13.45
CA ASP A 172 -7.80 -16.62 -13.77
C ASP A 172 -6.86 -17.14 -12.65
N ALA A 173 -6.07 -16.25 -12.07
CA ALA A 173 -5.12 -16.57 -11.00
C ALA A 173 -5.77 -16.63 -9.59
N GLY A 174 -6.98 -16.12 -9.43
CA GLY A 174 -7.63 -15.97 -8.11
C GLY A 174 -6.94 -14.94 -7.22
N VAL A 175 -6.27 -13.93 -7.80
CA VAL A 175 -5.50 -12.90 -7.07
C VAL A 175 -6.25 -11.57 -7.04
N ARG A 176 -6.50 -11.05 -5.86
CA ARG A 176 -7.18 -9.77 -5.65
C ARG A 176 -6.20 -8.61 -5.80
N LEU A 177 -6.56 -7.64 -6.64
CA LEU A 177 -5.83 -6.40 -6.84
C LEU A 177 -6.31 -5.35 -5.82
N ALA A 178 -5.47 -4.99 -4.87
CA ALA A 178 -5.77 -4.06 -3.80
C ALA A 178 -5.05 -2.73 -4.02
N MET A 179 -5.73 -1.73 -4.59
CA MET A 179 -5.18 -0.40 -4.88
C MET A 179 -4.93 0.39 -3.61
N HIS A 180 -3.67 0.75 -3.37
CA HIS A 180 -3.25 1.62 -2.28
C HIS A 180 -3.52 3.10 -2.61
N PRO A 181 -3.97 3.93 -1.66
CA PRO A 181 -4.12 5.37 -1.87
C PRO A 181 -2.81 6.09 -2.11
N ASP A 182 -2.89 7.22 -2.77
CA ASP A 182 -1.78 8.17 -2.81
C ASP A 182 -1.40 8.61 -1.39
N ASP A 183 -0.13 8.81 -1.15
CA ASP A 183 0.38 9.15 0.17
C ASP A 183 1.42 10.29 0.10
N PRO A 184 1.01 11.52 0.48
CA PRO A 184 -0.31 11.93 0.94
C PRO A 184 -1.35 11.98 -0.20
N PRO A 185 -2.67 11.96 0.13
CA PRO A 185 -3.74 12.06 -0.87
C PRO A 185 -3.96 13.51 -1.31
N LEU A 186 -2.99 14.04 -2.07
CA LEU A 186 -2.98 15.39 -2.62
C LEU A 186 -2.67 15.34 -4.11
N SER A 187 -3.44 16.05 -4.94
CA SER A 187 -3.20 16.17 -6.37
C SER A 187 -3.35 17.62 -6.84
N PRO A 188 -2.45 18.11 -7.75
CA PRO A 188 -1.19 17.47 -8.13
C PRO A 188 -0.09 17.66 -7.07
N LEU A 189 0.95 16.84 -7.13
CA LEU A 189 2.15 17.02 -6.34
C LEU A 189 3.37 17.07 -7.27
N ARG A 190 4.12 18.17 -7.25
CA ARG A 190 5.26 18.42 -8.14
C ARG A 190 4.91 18.28 -9.64
N GLY A 191 3.74 18.76 -10.03
CA GLY A 191 3.23 18.66 -11.42
C GLY A 191 2.72 17.27 -11.83
N VAL A 192 2.73 16.31 -10.93
CA VAL A 192 2.26 14.93 -11.16
C VAL A 192 0.88 14.74 -10.55
N GLY A 193 -0.07 14.29 -11.35
CA GLY A 193 -1.40 13.91 -10.88
C GLY A 193 -1.34 12.75 -9.86
N ARG A 194 -2.28 12.76 -8.92
CA ARG A 194 -2.38 11.78 -7.83
C ARG A 194 -3.85 11.35 -7.72
N ILE A 195 -4.24 10.37 -8.54
CA ILE A 195 -5.65 10.05 -8.78
C ILE A 195 -6.32 9.23 -7.69
N MET A 196 -5.55 8.55 -6.83
CA MET A 196 -6.09 7.79 -5.69
C MET A 196 -6.14 8.65 -4.40
N SER A 197 -6.66 9.87 -4.51
CA SER A 197 -6.64 10.90 -3.45
C SER A 197 -8.00 11.28 -2.89
N SER A 198 -9.09 10.63 -3.32
CA SER A 198 -10.46 10.92 -2.84
C SER A 198 -11.34 9.68 -2.80
N LEU A 199 -12.46 9.75 -2.07
CA LEU A 199 -13.45 8.64 -2.05
C LEU A 199 -14.10 8.42 -3.42
N ASP A 200 -14.33 9.48 -4.19
CA ASP A 200 -14.89 9.38 -5.54
C ASP A 200 -13.93 8.69 -6.50
N ALA A 201 -12.63 8.92 -6.33
CA ALA A 201 -11.61 8.19 -7.09
C ALA A 201 -11.70 6.67 -6.84
N TYR A 202 -11.95 6.24 -5.61
CA TYR A 202 -12.12 4.83 -5.29
C TYR A 202 -13.43 4.24 -5.82
N ARG A 203 -14.52 5.01 -5.86
CA ARG A 203 -15.75 4.60 -6.55
C ARG A 203 -15.49 4.42 -8.04
N ARG A 204 -14.87 5.40 -8.69
CA ARG A 204 -14.47 5.33 -10.10
C ARG A 204 -13.57 4.13 -10.38
N LEU A 205 -12.55 3.86 -9.55
CA LEU A 205 -11.67 2.70 -9.68
C LEU A 205 -12.45 1.38 -9.78
N ILE A 206 -13.40 1.19 -8.86
CA ILE A 206 -14.21 -0.05 -8.78
C ILE A 206 -15.13 -0.17 -9.99
N GLU A 207 -15.64 0.95 -10.49
CA GLU A 207 -16.59 1.02 -11.61
C GLU A 207 -15.89 0.97 -12.97
N THR A 208 -14.62 1.38 -13.08
CA THR A 208 -13.86 1.42 -14.35
C THR A 208 -13.73 0.03 -14.98
N VAL A 209 -13.40 -0.99 -14.20
CA VAL A 209 -13.44 -2.40 -14.60
C VAL A 209 -14.07 -3.21 -13.46
N PRO A 210 -15.39 -3.40 -13.48
CA PRO A 210 -16.08 -4.15 -12.44
C PRO A 210 -15.61 -5.61 -12.41
N SER A 211 -15.09 -6.04 -11.27
CA SER A 211 -14.63 -7.41 -11.05
C SER A 211 -14.56 -7.69 -9.55
N GLU A 212 -14.76 -8.92 -9.13
CA GLU A 212 -14.53 -9.33 -7.73
C GLU A 212 -13.04 -9.25 -7.35
N MET A 213 -12.14 -9.21 -8.34
CA MET A 213 -10.69 -9.09 -8.13
C MET A 213 -10.21 -7.62 -8.13
N ASN A 214 -11.06 -6.64 -8.48
CA ASN A 214 -10.72 -5.22 -8.42
C ASN A 214 -11.24 -4.60 -7.13
N GLY A 215 -10.34 -4.12 -6.26
CA GLY A 215 -10.70 -3.55 -4.97
C GLY A 215 -9.59 -2.69 -4.37
N ILE A 216 -9.60 -2.55 -3.07
CA ILE A 216 -8.82 -1.51 -2.38
C ILE A 216 -7.96 -2.05 -1.23
N THR A 217 -6.80 -1.45 -1.07
CA THR A 217 -6.07 -1.41 0.19
C THR A 217 -6.59 -0.24 1.02
N PHE A 218 -7.31 -0.53 2.08
CA PHE A 218 -7.85 0.49 2.96
C PHE A 218 -6.75 0.98 3.92
N CYS A 219 -5.90 1.90 3.46
CA CYS A 219 -4.90 2.54 4.30
C CYS A 219 -5.57 3.57 5.20
N GLN A 220 -5.92 3.16 6.43
CA GLN A 220 -6.73 3.94 7.37
C GLN A 220 -6.26 5.38 7.51
N GLY A 221 -4.94 5.60 7.63
CA GLY A 221 -4.40 6.95 7.75
C GLY A 221 -4.68 7.83 6.54
N ASN A 222 -4.51 7.31 5.31
CA ASN A 222 -4.79 8.10 4.11
C ASN A 222 -6.29 8.31 3.92
N PHE A 223 -7.12 7.29 4.16
CA PHE A 223 -8.58 7.47 4.11
C PHE A 223 -9.07 8.47 5.16
N ARG A 224 -8.43 8.54 6.35
CA ARG A 224 -8.76 9.56 7.36
C ARG A 224 -8.51 10.98 6.86
N LEU A 225 -7.55 11.17 5.95
CA LEU A 225 -7.30 12.47 5.31
C LEU A 225 -8.31 12.79 4.19
N MET A 226 -9.06 11.81 3.70
CA MET A 226 -10.06 11.97 2.62
C MET A 226 -11.48 12.14 3.15
N THR A 227 -11.75 11.81 4.42
CA THR A 227 -13.10 11.85 5.00
C THR A 227 -13.10 12.12 6.50
N ASP A 228 -14.15 12.79 6.96
CA ASP A 228 -14.41 12.97 8.38
C ASP A 228 -15.20 11.79 8.98
N ASP A 229 -15.90 10.98 8.17
CA ASP A 229 -16.63 9.79 8.59
C ASP A 229 -15.97 8.51 8.05
N LEU A 230 -14.87 8.13 8.69
CA LEU A 230 -14.14 6.90 8.38
C LEU A 230 -15.01 5.64 8.60
N PRO A 231 -15.80 5.52 9.68
CA PRO A 231 -16.68 4.37 9.87
C PRO A 231 -17.71 4.18 8.76
N ALA A 232 -18.34 5.26 8.26
CA ALA A 232 -19.25 5.16 7.13
C ALA A 232 -18.55 4.72 5.85
N THR A 233 -17.34 5.22 5.61
CA THR A 233 -16.48 4.83 4.47
C THR A 233 -16.12 3.34 4.52
N ILE A 234 -15.74 2.82 5.68
CA ILE A 234 -15.47 1.39 5.88
C ILE A 234 -16.73 0.56 5.57
N ARG A 235 -17.89 0.98 6.11
CA ARG A 235 -19.15 0.28 5.83
C ARG A 235 -19.53 0.32 4.35
N HIS A 236 -19.30 1.45 3.67
CA HIS A 236 -19.60 1.61 2.24
C HIS A 236 -18.84 0.61 1.38
N PHE A 237 -17.51 0.58 1.46
CA PHE A 237 -16.69 -0.33 0.68
C PHE A 237 -16.75 -1.78 1.21
N GLY A 238 -16.95 -1.95 2.51
CA GLY A 238 -17.08 -3.27 3.15
C GLY A 238 -18.34 -4.02 2.71
N LYS A 239 -19.49 -3.34 2.61
CA LYS A 239 -20.74 -3.93 2.07
C LYS A 239 -20.59 -4.40 0.63
N GLN A 240 -19.75 -3.73 -0.16
CA GLN A 240 -19.43 -4.11 -1.54
C GLN A 240 -18.36 -5.21 -1.63
N LYS A 241 -17.81 -5.67 -0.48
CA LYS A 241 -16.70 -6.64 -0.40
C LYS A 241 -15.43 -6.18 -1.15
N LYS A 242 -15.18 -4.86 -1.20
CA LYS A 242 -14.08 -4.27 -1.96
C LYS A 242 -12.83 -3.97 -1.11
N ILE A 243 -12.88 -4.14 0.20
CA ILE A 243 -11.71 -4.00 1.07
C ILE A 243 -11.00 -5.36 1.13
N PHE A 244 -9.84 -5.46 0.48
CA PHE A 244 -9.07 -6.71 0.41
C PHE A 244 -7.90 -6.73 1.40
N PHE A 245 -7.39 -5.55 1.70
CA PHE A 245 -6.27 -5.37 2.61
C PHE A 245 -6.46 -4.07 3.43
N VAL A 246 -5.96 -4.06 4.65
CA VAL A 246 -6.10 -2.90 5.56
C VAL A 246 -4.74 -2.55 6.15
N HIS A 247 -4.30 -1.31 6.00
CA HIS A 247 -3.22 -0.73 6.80
C HIS A 247 -3.81 -0.06 8.04
N LEU A 248 -3.57 -0.66 9.20
CA LEU A 248 -3.92 -0.08 10.50
C LEU A 248 -2.86 0.94 10.90
N ARG A 249 -3.09 2.19 10.62
CA ARG A 249 -2.27 3.33 11.05
C ARG A 249 -3.11 4.57 11.26
N ASP A 250 -2.60 5.53 12.03
CA ASP A 250 -3.26 6.81 12.25
C ASP A 250 -2.41 7.96 11.72
N VAL A 251 -3.07 9.10 11.45
CA VAL A 251 -2.44 10.34 11.03
C VAL A 251 -2.99 11.51 11.83
N ARG A 252 -2.19 12.58 11.91
CA ARG A 252 -2.63 13.87 12.44
C ARG A 252 -2.48 14.90 11.35
N GLY A 253 -3.54 15.64 11.06
CA GLY A 253 -3.54 16.68 10.02
C GLY A 253 -4.86 16.74 9.27
N THR A 254 -4.90 17.62 8.27
CA THR A 254 -6.04 17.81 7.38
C THR A 254 -5.57 17.74 5.93
N PRO A 255 -6.45 17.29 4.99
CA PRO A 255 -6.12 17.37 3.56
C PRO A 255 -5.86 18.82 3.13
N GLY A 256 -4.84 19.04 2.33
CA GLY A 256 -4.53 20.34 1.74
C GLY A 256 -3.87 21.37 2.65
N ARG A 257 -3.59 21.03 3.91
CA ARG A 257 -2.76 21.84 4.80
C ARG A 257 -1.75 20.96 5.50
N SER A 258 -0.54 21.51 5.79
CA SER A 258 0.58 20.92 6.53
C SER A 258 0.23 19.61 7.25
N SER A 259 0.21 18.50 6.53
CA SER A 259 -0.23 17.22 7.08
C SER A 259 0.94 16.58 7.80
N VAL A 260 0.81 16.37 9.09
CA VAL A 260 1.73 15.55 9.86
C VAL A 260 1.22 14.11 9.81
N ILE A 261 1.96 13.22 9.20
CA ILE A 261 1.63 11.79 9.18
C ILE A 261 2.37 11.14 10.33
N ILE A 262 1.60 10.64 11.27
CA ILE A 262 2.10 9.98 12.47
C ILE A 262 1.68 8.52 12.38
N VAL A 263 2.64 7.62 12.33
CA VAL A 263 2.37 6.19 12.52
C VAL A 263 1.96 5.99 13.97
N LYS A 264 0.74 5.53 14.20
CA LYS A 264 0.20 5.25 15.53
C LYS A 264 -0.47 3.90 15.52
N LEU A 265 -0.28 3.15 16.56
CA LEU A 265 -1.13 2.03 16.88
C LEU A 265 -2.53 2.56 17.23
N PRO A 266 -3.61 2.06 16.63
CA PRO A 266 -4.94 2.67 16.64
C PRO A 266 -5.66 2.63 17.99
N TRP A 267 -5.15 1.90 18.96
CA TRP A 267 -5.84 1.55 20.21
C TRP A 267 -6.19 2.72 21.15
N HIS A 268 -5.65 3.92 20.95
CA HIS A 268 -5.76 4.98 21.96
C HIS A 268 -6.62 6.18 21.58
N ARG A 269 -7.27 6.21 20.41
CA ARG A 269 -8.07 7.38 20.01
C ARG A 269 -9.58 7.19 19.93
N GLN A 270 -10.06 5.96 20.00
CA GLN A 270 -11.51 5.71 19.95
C GLN A 270 -12.13 5.35 21.30
N MET A 271 -11.34 5.27 22.37
CA MET A 271 -11.90 5.25 23.71
C MET A 271 -11.90 6.68 24.27
N PRO A 272 -13.05 7.26 24.59
CA PRO A 272 -13.09 8.44 25.44
C PRO A 272 -12.41 8.08 26.75
N LEU A 273 -11.41 8.85 27.17
CA LEU A 273 -10.76 8.75 28.46
C LEU A 273 -11.68 9.15 29.64
N THR A 274 -12.98 8.88 29.53
CA THR A 274 -13.93 9.00 30.60
C THR A 274 -14.07 7.62 31.24
N GLY A 275 -13.23 7.32 32.23
CA GLY A 275 -13.42 6.11 33.04
C GLY A 275 -12.21 5.47 33.68
N LEU A 276 -10.99 5.90 33.39
CA LEU A 276 -9.85 5.47 34.21
C LEU A 276 -9.61 6.47 35.33
N GLY A 277 -10.36 6.28 36.42
CA GLY A 277 -10.09 6.91 37.66
C GLY A 277 -8.61 6.72 38.04
N ARG A 278 -8.00 7.80 38.54
CA ARG A 278 -6.71 7.78 39.19
C ARG A 278 -6.71 6.66 40.24
N ARG A 279 -6.08 5.54 39.94
CA ARG A 279 -5.62 4.65 41.01
C ARG A 279 -4.27 5.17 41.44
N SER A 280 -4.29 5.69 42.68
CA SER A 280 -3.12 6.11 43.41
C SER A 280 -2.02 5.07 43.37
N SER A 281 -0.81 5.55 43.14
CA SER A 281 0.42 4.85 43.41
C SER A 281 0.46 4.34 44.84
N SER A 282 0.46 3.04 45.02
CA SER A 282 1.13 2.43 46.17
C SER A 282 1.46 0.97 45.85
N ARG A 283 2.77 0.71 45.83
CA ARG A 283 3.43 -0.60 46.00
C ARG A 283 3.25 -1.62 44.88
N TRP A 284 4.24 -1.86 44.11
CA TRP A 284 5.44 -2.76 44.28
C TRP A 284 6.47 -2.38 43.24
#